data_60e38859e2c46a92f96ae49c3d39a88f
#
_entry.id   60e38859e2c46a92f96ae49c3d39a88f
#
_cell.length_a   1.000
_cell.length_b   1.000
_cell.length_c   1.000
_cell.angle_alpha   90.00
_cell.angle_beta   90.00
_cell.angle_gamma   90.00
#
_symmetry.space_group_name_H-M   'P 1'
#
loop_
_entity.id
_entity.type
_entity.pdbx_description
1 polymer ?
#
loop_
_entity_poly.entity_id
_entity_poly.type
_entity_poly.pdbx_seq_one_letter_code
_entity_poly.pdbx_strand_id
1 'polypeptide(L)'
;KAQLAIAYQNEVLGNNLDLNTILLDDLEKFLPEAFIKHRHQLSLMPLYELLEKLFGLFELSRIQNQDAYLFAFFDAVTEYMQKNSSELTSFITHWEEKICHKAIPSGKIDGIRILSIHKSKGLEFHTVFLPFCDWKLENERASYIWCTPKESPFNDLSLLPINYGTSMNESIYHED
;
A
#
# COMPACT_ATOMS: atom_id res chain seq x y z
N LYS A 1 4.21 -22.22 11.44
CA LYS A 1 5.34 -23.11 11.09
C LYS A 1 5.07 -23.87 9.80
N ALA A 2 3.91 -24.56 9.64
CA ALA A 2 3.57 -25.29 8.42
C ALA A 2 3.56 -24.38 7.18
N GLN A 3 2.96 -23.20 7.27
CA GLN A 3 2.95 -22.21 6.17
C GLN A 3 4.36 -21.77 5.75
N LEU A 4 5.28 -21.59 6.71
CA LEU A 4 6.66 -21.25 6.42
C LEU A 4 7.37 -22.40 5.68
N ALA A 5 7.16 -23.65 6.11
CA ALA A 5 7.74 -24.81 5.45
C ALA A 5 7.21 -24.97 4.01
N ILE A 6 5.90 -24.80 3.82
CA ILE A 6 5.28 -24.84 2.49
C ILE A 6 5.83 -23.74 1.58
N ALA A 7 5.86 -22.50 2.05
CA ALA A 7 6.39 -21.38 1.28
C ALA A 7 7.85 -21.61 0.88
N TYR A 8 8.69 -22.05 1.82
CA TYR A 8 10.09 -22.36 1.52
C TYR A 8 10.24 -23.47 0.47
N GLN A 9 9.49 -24.57 0.63
CA GLN A 9 9.57 -25.70 -0.29
C GLN A 9 9.05 -25.33 -1.69
N ASN A 10 7.96 -24.59 -1.77
CA ASN A 10 7.30 -24.30 -3.04
C ASN A 10 7.94 -23.10 -3.75
N GLU A 11 8.16 -21.99 -3.06
CA GLU A 11 8.62 -20.74 -3.66
C GLU A 11 10.13 -20.70 -3.89
N VAL A 12 10.90 -21.35 -3.00
CA VAL A 12 12.37 -21.30 -3.07
C VAL A 12 12.95 -22.55 -3.73
N LEU A 13 12.48 -23.73 -3.31
CA LEU A 13 13.01 -25.01 -3.80
C LEU A 13 12.26 -25.56 -5.02
N GLY A 14 11.10 -24.98 -5.39
CA GLY A 14 10.30 -25.41 -6.54
C GLY A 14 9.58 -26.75 -6.34
N ASN A 15 9.39 -27.19 -5.11
CA ASN A 15 8.63 -28.39 -4.78
C ASN A 15 7.13 -28.07 -4.75
N ASN A 16 6.27 -29.10 -4.86
CA ASN A 16 4.82 -28.96 -4.71
C ASN A 16 4.39 -29.63 -3.39
N LEU A 17 4.62 -28.94 -2.27
CA LEU A 17 4.25 -29.44 -0.97
C LEU A 17 2.86 -28.91 -0.57
N ASP A 18 1.99 -29.82 -0.13
CA ASP A 18 0.64 -29.51 0.36
C ASP A 18 0.56 -29.65 1.88
N LEU A 19 -0.36 -28.92 2.50
CA LEU A 19 -0.65 -28.98 3.94
C LEU A 19 -0.96 -30.39 4.42
N ASN A 20 -1.64 -31.18 3.61
CA ASN A 20 -1.99 -32.56 3.92
C ASN A 20 -0.78 -33.50 3.95
N THR A 21 0.31 -33.11 3.31
CA THR A 21 1.55 -33.92 3.21
C THR A 21 2.47 -33.67 4.40
N ILE A 22 2.28 -32.55 5.10
CA ILE A 22 3.10 -32.19 6.27
C ILE A 22 2.43 -32.72 7.54
N LEU A 23 2.98 -33.77 8.07
CA LEU A 23 2.66 -34.19 9.45
C LEU A 23 3.33 -33.22 10.43
N LEU A 24 2.61 -32.79 11.46
CA LEU A 24 3.08 -31.81 12.43
C LEU A 24 4.41 -32.18 13.10
N ASP A 25 4.68 -33.47 13.25
CA ASP A 25 5.90 -34.00 13.89
C ASP A 25 7.13 -33.91 12.97
N ASP A 26 6.93 -33.86 11.65
CA ASP A 26 8.02 -33.85 10.65
C ASP A 26 8.29 -32.46 10.04
N LEU A 27 7.69 -31.42 10.58
CA LEU A 27 7.78 -30.06 10.06
C LEU A 27 9.23 -29.55 9.95
N GLU A 28 10.09 -29.95 10.86
CA GLU A 28 11.49 -29.52 10.87
C GLU A 28 12.28 -30.06 9.66
N LYS A 29 11.88 -31.19 9.09
CA LYS A 29 12.51 -31.78 7.90
C LYS A 29 12.31 -30.91 6.63
N PHE A 30 11.28 -30.08 6.62
CA PHE A 30 10.95 -29.22 5.49
C PHE A 30 11.55 -27.81 5.61
N LEU A 31 12.33 -27.54 6.64
CA LEU A 31 13.01 -26.28 6.88
C LEU A 31 14.53 -26.44 6.72
N PRO A 32 15.28 -25.37 6.44
CA PRO A 32 16.73 -25.43 6.37
C PRO A 32 17.32 -25.98 7.68
N GLU A 33 18.17 -27.00 7.60
CA GLU A 33 18.82 -27.61 8.79
C GLU A 33 19.57 -26.55 9.63
N ALA A 34 20.25 -25.63 8.97
CA ALA A 34 20.98 -24.56 9.62
C ALA A 34 20.06 -23.61 10.41
N PHE A 35 18.81 -23.37 9.94
CA PHE A 35 17.82 -22.60 10.67
C PHE A 35 17.40 -23.33 11.96
N ILE A 36 17.12 -24.61 11.88
CA ILE A 36 16.74 -25.41 13.05
C ILE A 36 17.87 -25.43 14.08
N LYS A 37 19.08 -25.71 13.63
CA LYS A 37 20.26 -25.83 14.50
C LYS A 37 20.62 -24.51 15.20
N HIS A 38 20.48 -23.39 14.53
CA HIS A 38 20.89 -22.08 15.05
C HIS A 38 19.72 -21.23 15.58
N ARG A 39 18.52 -21.78 15.72
CA ARG A 39 17.31 -21.04 16.13
C ARG A 39 17.49 -20.18 17.38
N HIS A 40 18.19 -20.68 18.39
CA HIS A 40 18.45 -19.92 19.62
C HIS A 40 19.38 -18.73 19.36
N GLN A 41 20.42 -18.91 18.56
CA GLN A 41 21.36 -17.83 18.24
C GLN A 41 20.66 -16.75 17.40
N LEU A 42 19.83 -17.15 16.44
CA LEU A 42 19.03 -16.24 15.61
C LEU A 42 18.09 -15.37 16.45
N SER A 43 17.48 -15.92 17.49
CA SER A 43 16.57 -15.16 18.36
C SER A 43 17.25 -14.07 19.21
N LEU A 44 18.56 -14.09 19.32
CA LEU A 44 19.37 -13.09 20.06
C LEU A 44 20.02 -12.04 19.14
N MET A 45 19.87 -12.18 17.83
CA MET A 45 20.47 -11.25 16.86
C MET A 45 19.70 -9.94 16.78
N PRO A 46 20.39 -8.81 16.52
CA PRO A 46 19.76 -7.56 16.13
C PRO A 46 18.89 -7.75 14.87
N LEU A 47 17.81 -6.97 14.78
CA LEU A 47 16.80 -7.13 13.73
C LEU A 47 17.38 -7.24 12.31
N TYR A 48 18.25 -6.30 11.93
CA TYR A 48 18.82 -6.28 10.57
C TYR A 48 19.69 -7.51 10.29
N GLU A 49 20.59 -7.85 11.21
CA GLU A 49 21.45 -9.04 11.09
C GLU A 49 20.65 -10.34 11.05
N LEU A 50 19.57 -10.40 11.84
CA LEU A 50 18.64 -11.52 11.82
C LEU A 50 18.01 -11.69 10.44
N LEU A 51 17.47 -10.61 9.87
CA LEU A 51 16.80 -10.64 8.56
C LEU A 51 17.78 -10.99 7.43
N GLU A 52 18.99 -10.43 7.46
CA GLU A 52 20.03 -10.77 6.50
C GLU A 52 20.45 -12.25 6.60
N LYS A 53 20.58 -12.75 7.85
CA LYS A 53 20.91 -14.15 8.09
C LYS A 53 19.80 -15.08 7.62
N LEU A 54 18.53 -14.73 7.89
CA LEU A 54 17.38 -15.49 7.41
C LEU A 54 17.30 -15.49 5.88
N PHE A 55 17.56 -14.34 5.25
CA PHE A 55 17.63 -14.23 3.79
C PHE A 55 18.61 -15.25 3.19
N GLY A 56 19.80 -15.35 3.77
CA GLY A 56 20.80 -16.33 3.35
C GLY A 56 20.42 -17.80 3.66
N LEU A 57 19.92 -18.06 4.87
CA LEU A 57 19.55 -19.41 5.31
C LEU A 57 18.39 -20.01 4.51
N PHE A 58 17.43 -19.17 4.11
CA PHE A 58 16.30 -19.58 3.28
C PHE A 58 16.55 -19.41 1.79
N GLU A 59 17.75 -19.03 1.38
CA GLU A 59 18.16 -18.85 -0.03
C GLU A 59 17.16 -17.99 -0.84
N LEU A 60 16.65 -16.90 -0.24
CA LEU A 60 15.60 -16.10 -0.86
C LEU A 60 16.02 -15.42 -2.18
N SER A 61 17.32 -15.33 -2.43
CA SER A 61 17.86 -14.87 -3.73
C SER A 61 17.51 -15.79 -4.91
N ARG A 62 17.02 -17.03 -4.65
CA ARG A 62 16.58 -17.95 -5.72
C ARG A 62 15.20 -17.61 -6.26
N ILE A 63 14.41 -16.79 -5.54
CA ILE A 63 13.08 -16.38 -5.99
C ILE A 63 13.25 -15.40 -7.14
N GLN A 64 12.82 -15.81 -8.33
CA GLN A 64 12.98 -14.99 -9.54
C GLN A 64 12.04 -13.78 -9.54
N ASN A 65 12.49 -12.68 -10.14
CA ASN A 65 11.72 -11.44 -10.33
C ASN A 65 11.25 -10.77 -9.04
N GLN A 66 11.87 -11.05 -7.90
CA GLN A 66 11.52 -10.47 -6.60
C GLN A 66 12.54 -9.46 -6.07
N ASP A 67 13.61 -9.16 -6.80
CA ASP A 67 14.70 -8.29 -6.36
C ASP A 67 14.20 -6.92 -5.90
N ALA A 68 13.25 -6.31 -6.64
CA ALA A 68 12.68 -5.01 -6.28
C ALA A 68 11.93 -5.04 -4.93
N TYR A 69 11.25 -6.16 -4.63
CA TYR A 69 10.54 -6.35 -3.37
C TYR A 69 11.51 -6.58 -2.22
N LEU A 70 12.57 -7.33 -2.45
CA LEU A 70 13.62 -7.58 -1.47
C LEU A 70 14.36 -6.29 -1.10
N PHE A 71 14.77 -5.50 -2.09
CA PHE A 71 15.37 -4.19 -1.84
C PHE A 71 14.42 -3.27 -1.07
N ALA A 72 13.17 -3.16 -1.50
CA ALA A 72 12.18 -2.34 -0.81
C ALA A 72 11.91 -2.82 0.63
N PHE A 73 12.00 -4.13 0.89
CA PHE A 73 11.90 -4.69 2.23
C PHE A 73 13.07 -4.23 3.11
N PHE A 74 14.33 -4.38 2.67
CA PHE A 74 15.49 -3.96 3.43
C PHE A 74 15.58 -2.44 3.63
N ASP A 75 15.13 -1.66 2.64
CA ASP A 75 14.99 -0.21 2.78
C ASP A 75 13.96 0.15 3.87
N ALA A 76 12.81 -0.54 3.89
CA ALA A 76 11.79 -0.34 4.90
C ALA A 76 12.27 -0.73 6.31
N VAL A 77 13.04 -1.82 6.44
CA VAL A 77 13.68 -2.22 7.70
C VAL A 77 14.64 -1.13 8.18
N THR A 78 15.47 -0.62 7.28
CA THR A 78 16.44 0.45 7.59
C THR A 78 15.73 1.73 8.02
N GLU A 79 14.67 2.14 7.32
CA GLU A 79 13.85 3.30 7.70
C GLU A 79 13.20 3.11 9.07
N TYR A 80 12.68 1.91 9.34
CA TYR A 80 12.11 1.57 10.63
C TYR A 80 13.11 1.72 11.78
N MET A 81 14.31 1.15 11.62
CA MET A 81 15.36 1.16 12.63
C MET A 81 15.90 2.56 12.95
N GLN A 82 15.81 3.52 12.03
CA GLN A 82 16.19 4.91 12.29
C GLN A 82 15.26 5.61 13.29
N LYS A 83 14.02 5.16 13.42
CA LYS A 83 12.96 5.83 14.19
C LYS A 83 12.45 5.02 15.38
N ASN A 84 12.76 3.72 15.42
CA ASN A 84 12.18 2.77 16.38
C ASN A 84 13.25 1.85 16.96
N SER A 85 12.88 1.09 18.00
CA SER A 85 13.75 0.06 18.57
C SER A 85 13.92 -1.13 17.62
N SER A 86 15.07 -1.81 17.73
CA SER A 86 15.39 -3.00 16.92
C SER A 86 14.70 -4.28 17.43
N GLU A 87 13.62 -4.16 18.18
CA GLU A 87 12.88 -5.29 18.72
C GLU A 87 12.03 -5.96 17.63
N LEU A 88 12.18 -7.27 17.47
CA LEU A 88 11.50 -8.04 16.44
C LEU A 88 9.98 -7.97 16.55
N THR A 89 9.43 -8.06 17.76
CA THR A 89 7.98 -8.03 17.99
C THR A 89 7.38 -6.70 17.56
N SER A 90 8.02 -5.61 17.93
CA SER A 90 7.61 -4.26 17.55
C SER A 90 7.71 -4.05 16.04
N PHE A 91 8.73 -4.61 15.39
CA PHE A 91 8.85 -4.56 13.94
C PHE A 91 7.74 -5.35 13.25
N ILE A 92 7.40 -6.55 13.70
CA ILE A 92 6.31 -7.36 13.13
C ILE A 92 4.98 -6.61 13.20
N THR A 93 4.66 -6.03 14.36
CA THR A 93 3.43 -5.21 14.50
C THR A 93 3.43 -4.02 13.52
N HIS A 94 4.54 -3.31 13.44
CA HIS A 94 4.65 -2.18 12.50
C HIS A 94 4.59 -2.60 11.04
N TRP A 95 5.13 -3.77 10.71
CA TRP A 95 5.03 -4.37 9.39
C TRP A 95 3.58 -4.63 9.02
N GLU A 96 2.83 -5.34 9.88
CA GLU A 96 1.43 -5.69 9.65
C GLU A 96 0.52 -4.47 9.53
N GLU A 97 0.74 -3.45 10.37
CA GLU A 97 -0.11 -2.25 10.38
C GLU A 97 0.18 -1.26 9.25
N LYS A 98 1.43 -1.16 8.80
CA LYS A 98 1.85 -0.06 7.93
C LYS A 98 2.64 -0.48 6.70
N ILE A 99 3.69 -1.30 6.87
CA ILE A 99 4.66 -1.52 5.79
C ILE A 99 4.10 -2.43 4.71
N CYS A 100 3.44 -3.53 5.09
CA CYS A 100 2.89 -4.50 4.13
C CYS A 100 1.83 -3.91 3.20
N HIS A 101 1.24 -2.77 3.56
CA HIS A 101 0.25 -2.05 2.76
C HIS A 101 0.86 -0.94 1.89
N LYS A 102 2.16 -0.64 2.04
CA LYS A 102 2.83 0.36 1.20
C LYS A 102 3.00 -0.17 -0.22
N ALA A 103 2.59 0.64 -1.19
CA ALA A 103 2.91 0.37 -2.59
C ALA A 103 4.41 0.52 -2.82
N ILE A 104 5.04 -0.48 -3.42
CA ILE A 104 6.44 -0.41 -3.81
C ILE A 104 6.53 0.39 -5.11
N PRO A 105 7.32 1.47 -5.18
CA PRO A 105 7.49 2.24 -6.40
C PRO A 105 8.13 1.36 -7.47
N SER A 106 7.35 0.94 -8.43
CA SER A 106 7.81 0.09 -9.54
C SER A 106 8.53 0.91 -10.62
N GLY A 107 9.68 1.50 -10.29
CA GLY A 107 10.43 2.30 -11.26
C GLY A 107 10.92 1.55 -12.49
N LYS A 108 10.93 0.22 -12.48
CA LYS A 108 11.46 -0.65 -13.54
C LYS A 108 10.73 -1.99 -13.70
N ILE A 109 9.57 -2.17 -13.09
CA ILE A 109 8.80 -3.41 -13.27
C ILE A 109 7.98 -3.25 -14.55
N ASP A 110 8.16 -4.17 -15.48
CA ASP A 110 7.35 -4.29 -16.68
C ASP A 110 5.97 -4.81 -16.27
N GLY A 111 4.99 -3.90 -16.17
CA GLY A 111 3.67 -4.21 -15.64
C GLY A 111 2.66 -3.10 -15.81
N ILE A 112 1.38 -3.42 -15.59
CA ILE A 112 0.27 -2.47 -15.65
C ILE A 112 0.30 -1.59 -14.40
N ARG A 113 0.44 -0.27 -14.58
CA ARG A 113 0.40 0.72 -13.49
C ARG A 113 -1.05 1.12 -13.20
N ILE A 114 -1.48 0.92 -11.96
CA ILE A 114 -2.78 1.39 -11.49
C ILE A 114 -2.56 2.67 -10.68
N LEU A 115 -3.16 3.77 -11.14
CA LEU A 115 -3.00 5.08 -10.54
C LEU A 115 -4.37 5.76 -10.37
N SER A 116 -4.51 6.59 -9.35
CA SER A 116 -5.64 7.53 -9.31
C SER A 116 -5.42 8.69 -10.27
N ILE A 117 -6.50 9.32 -10.74
CA ILE A 117 -6.45 10.49 -11.62
C ILE A 117 -5.56 11.60 -11.05
N HIS A 118 -5.63 11.84 -9.74
CA HIS A 118 -4.78 12.85 -9.09
C HIS A 118 -3.29 12.51 -9.13
N LYS A 119 -2.93 11.23 -8.98
CA LYS A 119 -1.54 10.77 -9.04
C LYS A 119 -0.99 10.72 -10.47
N SER A 120 -1.86 10.65 -11.48
CA SER A 120 -1.45 10.67 -12.89
C SER A 120 -1.22 12.08 -13.45
N LYS A 121 -1.59 13.13 -12.71
CA LYS A 121 -1.43 14.52 -13.13
C LYS A 121 0.04 14.85 -13.42
N GLY A 122 0.33 15.28 -14.65
CA GLY A 122 1.70 15.59 -15.09
C GLY A 122 2.51 14.38 -15.56
N LEU A 123 1.92 13.18 -15.61
CA LEU A 123 2.54 11.99 -16.17
C LEU A 123 1.98 11.70 -17.56
N GLU A 124 2.86 11.22 -18.44
CA GLU A 124 2.50 10.78 -19.79
C GLU A 124 2.62 9.27 -19.91
N PHE A 125 1.63 8.64 -20.55
CA PHE A 125 1.59 7.21 -20.80
C PHE A 125 1.25 6.94 -22.25
N HIS A 126 1.88 5.93 -22.83
CA HIS A 126 1.61 5.51 -24.23
C HIS A 126 0.17 5.00 -24.40
N THR A 127 -0.35 4.31 -23.40
CA THR A 127 -1.71 3.75 -23.39
C THR A 127 -2.33 3.94 -22.02
N VAL A 128 -3.57 4.44 -21.95
CA VAL A 128 -4.32 4.68 -20.74
C VAL A 128 -5.66 3.96 -20.82
N PHE A 129 -6.00 3.17 -19.80
CA PHE A 129 -7.31 2.57 -19.62
C PHE A 129 -8.04 3.28 -18.47
N LEU A 130 -9.22 3.78 -18.75
CA LEU A 130 -10.13 4.38 -17.76
C LEU A 130 -11.37 3.48 -17.65
N PRO A 131 -11.36 2.47 -16.80
CA PRO A 131 -12.52 1.61 -16.60
C PRO A 131 -13.62 2.33 -15.81
N PHE A 132 -14.87 1.94 -16.03
CA PHE A 132 -16.02 2.42 -15.26
C PHE A 132 -16.20 3.94 -15.27
N CYS A 133 -16.08 4.58 -16.45
CA CYS A 133 -16.29 6.01 -16.62
C CYS A 133 -17.79 6.37 -16.62
N ASP A 134 -18.49 6.07 -15.54
CA ASP A 134 -19.93 6.34 -15.37
C ASP A 134 -20.22 7.54 -14.47
N TRP A 135 -19.17 8.28 -14.06
CA TRP A 135 -19.35 9.50 -13.27
C TRP A 135 -19.77 10.69 -14.14
N LYS A 136 -20.57 11.57 -13.57
CA LYS A 136 -20.95 12.82 -14.21
C LYS A 136 -19.74 13.77 -14.23
N LEU A 137 -19.42 14.30 -15.40
CA LEU A 137 -18.33 15.29 -15.58
C LEU A 137 -18.74 16.67 -15.06
N GLU A 138 -20.03 16.97 -15.07
CA GLU A 138 -20.55 18.20 -14.52
C GLU A 138 -20.69 18.10 -12.99
N ASN A 139 -20.16 19.10 -12.31
CA ASN A 139 -20.32 19.20 -10.89
C ASN A 139 -21.71 19.78 -10.62
N GLU A 140 -22.72 18.95 -10.36
CA GLU A 140 -24.08 19.37 -10.01
C GLU A 140 -24.16 20.24 -8.73
N ARG A 141 -23.06 20.37 -8.05
CA ARG A 141 -22.90 21.29 -6.93
C ARG A 141 -22.29 22.60 -7.44
N ALA A 142 -23.04 23.36 -8.24
CA ALA A 142 -22.80 24.78 -8.31
C ALA A 142 -23.10 25.34 -6.90
N SER A 143 -22.12 25.34 -6.03
CA SER A 143 -22.29 25.83 -4.66
C SER A 143 -22.57 27.31 -4.59
N TYR A 144 -22.46 28.03 -5.72
CA TYR A 144 -22.61 29.48 -5.79
C TYR A 144 -23.32 29.90 -7.07
N ILE A 145 -24.30 30.79 -6.91
CA ILE A 145 -24.90 31.57 -7.99
C ILE A 145 -24.47 33.02 -7.85
N TRP A 146 -24.36 33.72 -8.97
CA TRP A 146 -24.03 35.13 -9.02
C TRP A 146 -25.32 35.91 -9.17
N CYS A 147 -25.61 36.82 -8.26
CA CYS A 147 -26.80 37.67 -8.32
C CYS A 147 -26.44 39.14 -8.12
N THR A 148 -27.32 40.02 -8.65
CA THR A 148 -27.24 41.46 -8.43
C THR A 148 -28.22 41.84 -7.34
N PRO A 149 -27.76 42.22 -6.14
CA PRO A 149 -28.64 42.55 -5.03
C PRO A 149 -29.38 43.86 -5.33
N LYS A 150 -30.68 43.91 -5.03
CA LYS A 150 -31.54 45.08 -5.25
C LYS A 150 -31.80 45.87 -3.97
N GLU A 151 -31.52 45.28 -2.82
CA GLU A 151 -31.87 45.86 -1.53
C GLU A 151 -30.66 46.30 -0.71
N SER A 152 -30.86 47.39 0.07
CA SER A 152 -29.84 47.88 1.00
C SER A 152 -29.59 46.85 2.13
N PRO A 153 -28.33 46.65 2.57
CA PRO A 153 -27.14 47.47 2.29
C PRO A 153 -26.29 46.98 1.09
N PHE A 154 -26.75 45.98 0.36
CA PHE A 154 -25.92 45.30 -0.66
C PHE A 154 -26.15 45.80 -2.10
N ASN A 155 -27.10 46.72 -2.29
CA ASN A 155 -27.45 47.28 -3.59
C ASN A 155 -26.32 48.04 -4.30
N ASP A 156 -25.27 48.42 -3.59
CA ASP A 156 -24.08 49.07 -4.17
C ASP A 156 -23.11 48.08 -4.82
N LEU A 157 -23.35 46.77 -4.67
CA LEU A 157 -22.53 45.71 -5.25
C LEU A 157 -23.13 45.32 -6.62
N SER A 158 -22.30 45.33 -7.64
CA SER A 158 -22.73 44.96 -9.01
C SER A 158 -23.00 43.46 -9.14
N LEU A 159 -22.30 42.60 -8.36
CA LEU A 159 -22.44 41.16 -8.39
C LEU A 159 -22.00 40.54 -7.08
N LEU A 160 -22.79 39.63 -6.56
CA LEU A 160 -22.53 38.93 -5.29
C LEU A 160 -22.63 37.40 -5.48
N PRO A 161 -21.64 36.61 -5.05
CA PRO A 161 -21.76 35.15 -5.06
C PRO A 161 -22.59 34.71 -3.83
N ILE A 162 -23.67 34.01 -4.06
CA ILE A 162 -24.51 33.42 -3.02
C ILE A 162 -24.40 31.92 -3.04
N ASN A 163 -24.26 31.34 -1.85
CA ASN A 163 -24.23 29.87 -1.72
C ASN A 163 -25.61 29.30 -2.01
N TYR A 164 -25.71 28.46 -3.02
CA TYR A 164 -26.95 27.78 -3.39
C TYR A 164 -27.17 26.57 -2.46
N GLY A 165 -28.16 26.67 -1.62
CA GLY A 165 -28.53 25.62 -0.67
C GLY A 165 -30.06 25.42 -0.57
N THR A 166 -30.48 24.37 0.11
CA THR A 166 -31.91 24.05 0.33
C THR A 166 -32.72 25.20 0.95
N SER A 167 -32.07 26.06 1.73
CA SER A 167 -32.70 27.28 2.30
C SER A 167 -33.08 28.31 1.22
N MET A 168 -32.53 28.26 0.02
CA MET A 168 -32.93 29.14 -1.07
C MET A 168 -34.28 28.77 -1.65
N ASN A 169 -34.67 27.50 -1.58
CA ASN A 169 -35.98 27.05 -2.09
C ASN A 169 -37.17 27.71 -1.40
N GLU A 170 -36.96 28.24 -0.20
CA GLU A 170 -37.97 28.94 0.63
C GLU A 170 -37.86 30.48 0.53
N SER A 171 -36.93 30.96 -0.27
CA SER A 171 -36.69 32.42 -0.43
C SER A 171 -37.46 32.96 -1.64
N ILE A 172 -37.73 34.27 -1.61
CA ILE A 172 -38.37 35.02 -2.71
C ILE A 172 -37.55 35.05 -3.98
N TYR A 173 -36.28 34.59 -3.96
CA TYR A 173 -35.34 34.54 -5.08
C TYR A 173 -35.26 33.18 -5.73
N HIS A 174 -36.16 32.24 -5.38
CA HIS A 174 -36.18 30.89 -5.97
C HIS A 174 -36.63 30.91 -7.44
N GLU A 175 -37.38 31.89 -7.86
CA GLU A 175 -37.96 31.98 -9.22
C GLU A 175 -37.10 32.84 -10.19
N ASP A 176 -36.09 33.52 -9.69
CA ASP A 176 -35.14 34.31 -10.48
C ASP A 176 -33.91 33.46 -10.88
#